data_de726bf71b9ab922aa901dd0a8d3ee60
#
_entry.id   de726bf71b9ab922aa901dd0a8d3ee60
#
_cell.length_a   1.000
_cell.length_b   1.000
_cell.length_c   1.000
_cell.angle_alpha   90.00
_cell.angle_beta   90.00
_cell.angle_gamma   90.00
#
_symmetry.space_group_name_H-M   'P 1'
#
loop_
_entity.id
_entity.type
_entity.pdbx_description
1 polymer ?
#
loop_
_entity_poly.entity_id
_entity_poly.type
_entity_poly.pdbx_seq_one_letter_code
_entity_poly.pdbx_strand_id
1 'polypeptide(L)'
;SGSTYYLGAKVGAELSMMENRFTPARFKDGYGPVGAWFLLFKAKTLNGLGENFAASDAAKKELAKYAPYGTAAITPTCLRNHLMLFEMKEGRGPIMMDTVTALAELGKTMDKKELKHLESEAWEDFLDMTCGQANLWCATNTEPEKKNSEVMPTEPYLLGSHSGCCGFWVSGPDYDWVPAAYKIKADNGKVYNRMTTVGGLFTSGDGVGCSGHKFSSGSHAEGRMVAKQMVRYAKDHADFKPELSLSKEQIVDLAYKPVRTYLANCTFSTADDINPNYIKPNGMMYRMMKATHEYGAGTATYYMTNNKNLEIVMEMLAWMREDCEKLAAGDLHELMRCWEIMHRIWTVESHLRHIQFRKETRYPGFYYQTDHMGQDDKNWFCFVNSKYDPKAGKWDVFKKDYIKLIP
;
A
#
# COMPACT_ATOMS: atom_id res chain seq x y z
N SER A 1 -2.06 9.84 -1.22
CA SER A 1 -3.14 9.62 -2.10
C SER A 1 -4.07 8.51 -1.66
N GLY A 2 -4.43 7.51 -2.45
CA GLY A 2 -5.54 6.57 -2.18
C GLY A 2 -6.79 6.93 -2.98
N SER A 3 -6.75 8.05 -3.69
CA SER A 3 -7.87 8.58 -4.48
C SER A 3 -8.36 7.62 -5.55
N THR A 4 -7.46 6.88 -6.19
CA THR A 4 -7.79 5.88 -7.21
C THR A 4 -8.81 4.87 -6.67
N TYR A 5 -8.52 4.23 -5.54
CA TYR A 5 -9.41 3.21 -4.95
C TYR A 5 -10.75 3.80 -4.52
N TYR A 6 -10.72 4.97 -3.87
CA TYR A 6 -11.93 5.67 -3.46
C TYR A 6 -12.84 5.99 -4.65
N LEU A 7 -12.31 6.64 -5.69
CA LEU A 7 -13.10 7.07 -6.85
C LEU A 7 -13.75 5.89 -7.57
N GLY A 8 -13.01 4.82 -7.78
CA GLY A 8 -13.56 3.62 -8.39
C GLY A 8 -14.60 2.92 -7.51
N ALA A 9 -14.35 2.79 -6.20
CA ALA A 9 -15.31 2.21 -5.27
C ALA A 9 -16.62 3.02 -5.21
N LYS A 10 -16.53 4.34 -5.21
CA LYS A 10 -17.72 5.24 -5.18
C LYS A 10 -18.62 5.11 -6.40
N VAL A 11 -18.10 4.70 -7.53
CA VAL A 11 -18.91 4.40 -8.74
C VAL A 11 -19.25 2.90 -8.85
N GLY A 12 -18.95 2.10 -7.82
CA GLY A 12 -19.33 0.70 -7.74
C GLY A 12 -18.35 -0.27 -8.41
N ALA A 13 -17.12 0.16 -8.69
CA ALA A 13 -16.09 -0.76 -9.17
C ALA A 13 -15.67 -1.72 -8.06
N GLU A 14 -15.46 -2.98 -8.42
CA GLU A 14 -15.07 -4.04 -7.51
C GLU A 14 -13.58 -3.92 -7.18
N LEU A 15 -13.25 -3.94 -5.89
CA LEU A 15 -11.90 -4.00 -5.36
C LEU A 15 -11.50 -5.44 -5.04
N SER A 16 -10.24 -5.76 -5.15
CA SER A 16 -9.70 -7.10 -4.90
C SER A 16 -8.45 -7.06 -4.05
N MET A 17 -8.32 -8.03 -3.16
CA MET A 17 -7.13 -8.26 -2.34
C MET A 17 -6.68 -7.04 -1.52
N MET A 18 -7.63 -6.21 -1.06
CA MET A 18 -7.30 -4.97 -0.34
C MET A 18 -6.65 -5.24 1.03
N GLU A 19 -6.73 -6.45 1.58
CA GLU A 19 -5.97 -6.88 2.76
C GLU A 19 -4.46 -6.97 2.50
N ASN A 20 -4.08 -7.11 1.24
CA ASN A 20 -2.69 -7.32 0.85
C ASN A 20 -1.96 -5.99 0.73
N ARG A 21 -1.25 -5.63 1.76
CA ARG A 21 -0.47 -4.40 1.86
C ARG A 21 1.03 -4.67 1.77
N PHE A 22 1.79 -3.65 1.47
CA PHE A 22 3.24 -3.67 1.48
C PHE A 22 3.76 -2.94 2.72
N THR A 23 4.60 -3.60 3.49
CA THR A 23 5.33 -2.99 4.59
C THR A 23 6.81 -2.98 4.22
N PRO A 24 7.39 -1.84 3.86
CA PRO A 24 8.80 -1.77 3.51
C PRO A 24 9.69 -1.86 4.73
N ALA A 25 10.88 -2.45 4.58
CA ALA A 25 11.99 -2.17 5.47
C ALA A 25 12.66 -0.88 5.04
N ARG A 26 13.03 -0.04 6.00
CA ARG A 26 13.69 1.26 5.78
C ARG A 26 14.80 1.45 6.80
N PHE A 27 15.76 2.32 6.49
CA PHE A 27 16.64 2.86 7.50
C PHE A 27 15.81 3.64 8.52
N LYS A 28 16.01 3.36 9.80
CA LYS A 28 15.28 3.99 10.88
C LYS A 28 15.55 5.50 10.90
N ASP A 29 14.55 6.25 11.32
CA ASP A 29 14.56 7.71 11.51
C ASP A 29 14.72 8.54 10.24
N GLY A 30 15.43 8.07 9.24
CA GLY A 30 15.60 8.78 7.95
C GLY A 30 14.71 8.26 6.83
N TYR A 31 14.04 7.15 7.03
CA TYR A 31 13.18 6.47 6.04
C TYR A 31 13.89 6.11 4.72
N GLY A 32 15.23 6.02 4.73
CA GLY A 32 16.00 5.69 3.55
C GLY A 32 15.67 4.32 2.98
N PRO A 33 15.61 4.17 1.65
CA PRO A 33 15.34 2.90 1.00
C PRO A 33 16.47 1.91 1.24
N VAL A 34 16.12 0.62 1.41
CA VAL A 34 17.11 -0.45 1.63
C VAL A 34 17.27 -1.36 0.40
N GLY A 35 16.52 -1.10 -0.66
CA GLY A 35 16.49 -1.96 -1.85
C GLY A 35 17.84 -2.14 -2.52
N ALA A 36 18.56 -1.06 -2.79
CA ALA A 36 19.91 -1.08 -3.37
C ALA A 36 20.89 -1.86 -2.51
N TRP A 37 20.83 -1.70 -1.18
CA TRP A 37 21.69 -2.41 -0.24
C TRP A 37 21.51 -3.93 -0.28
N PHE A 38 20.26 -4.41 -0.45
CA PHE A 38 19.98 -5.84 -0.60
C PHE A 38 20.31 -6.37 -2.00
N LEU A 39 20.03 -5.61 -3.05
CA LEU A 39 20.12 -6.07 -4.44
C LEU A 39 21.52 -5.86 -5.02
N LEU A 40 22.07 -4.66 -4.91
CA LEU A 40 23.37 -4.31 -5.50
C LEU A 40 24.52 -4.67 -4.56
N PHE A 41 24.45 -4.24 -3.31
CA PHE A 41 25.53 -4.47 -2.34
C PHE A 41 25.44 -5.82 -1.63
N LYS A 42 24.32 -6.54 -1.74
CA LYS A 42 24.06 -7.83 -1.08
C LYS A 42 24.30 -7.78 0.44
N ALA A 43 24.06 -6.63 1.02
CA ALA A 43 24.21 -6.40 2.45
C ALA A 43 23.27 -7.33 3.24
N LYS A 44 23.74 -7.81 4.37
CA LYS A 44 22.99 -8.67 5.28
C LYS A 44 22.35 -7.83 6.37
N THR A 45 21.33 -8.38 7.01
CA THR A 45 20.80 -7.83 8.26
C THR A 45 21.38 -8.60 9.44
N LEU A 46 21.85 -7.85 10.43
CA LEU A 46 22.38 -8.40 11.69
C LEU A 46 21.42 -8.05 12.81
N ASN A 47 21.25 -8.96 13.77
CA ASN A 47 20.56 -8.64 15.02
C ASN A 47 21.47 -7.84 15.98
N GLY A 48 20.96 -7.45 17.14
CA GLY A 48 21.71 -6.71 18.15
C GLY A 48 22.92 -7.44 18.74
N LEU A 49 23.04 -8.74 18.51
CA LEU A 49 24.21 -9.55 18.86
C LEU A 49 25.28 -9.60 17.75
N GLY A 50 25.02 -8.95 16.62
CA GLY A 50 25.91 -8.97 15.45
C GLY A 50 25.79 -10.22 14.58
N GLU A 51 24.75 -11.02 14.76
CA GLU A 51 24.55 -12.29 14.04
C GLU A 51 23.69 -12.10 12.79
N ASN A 52 24.07 -12.76 11.70
CA ASN A 52 23.23 -12.88 10.51
C ASN A 52 22.10 -13.88 10.79
N PHE A 53 21.03 -13.41 11.41
CA PHE A 53 19.91 -14.24 11.85
C PHE A 53 19.13 -14.88 10.70
N ALA A 54 19.13 -14.27 9.52
CA ALA A 54 18.34 -14.73 8.38
C ALA A 54 18.74 -16.13 7.87
N ALA A 55 19.99 -16.55 8.08
CA ALA A 55 20.50 -17.86 7.71
C ALA A 55 20.47 -18.87 8.88
N SER A 56 20.04 -18.47 10.06
CA SER A 56 20.03 -19.31 11.27
C SER A 56 19.01 -20.45 11.19
N ASP A 57 19.25 -21.52 11.95
CA ASP A 57 18.31 -22.64 12.04
C ASP A 57 17.02 -22.22 12.77
N ALA A 58 17.10 -21.25 13.67
CA ALA A 58 15.93 -20.63 14.31
C ALA A 58 15.04 -19.94 13.28
N ALA A 59 15.63 -19.17 12.36
CA ALA A 59 14.91 -18.54 11.26
C ALA A 59 14.25 -19.57 10.34
N LYS A 60 14.96 -20.62 9.96
CA LYS A 60 14.39 -21.71 9.13
C LYS A 60 13.21 -22.38 9.82
N LYS A 61 13.31 -22.66 11.11
CA LYS A 61 12.23 -23.26 11.91
C LYS A 61 11.03 -22.31 12.02
N GLU A 62 11.27 -21.02 12.20
CA GLU A 62 10.21 -20.01 12.26
C GLU A 62 9.47 -19.90 10.93
N LEU A 63 10.22 -19.80 9.82
CA LEU A 63 9.63 -19.69 8.48
C LEU A 63 8.89 -20.95 8.03
N ALA A 64 9.28 -22.13 8.51
CA ALA A 64 8.60 -23.39 8.20
C ALA A 64 7.12 -23.41 8.66
N LYS A 65 6.73 -22.55 9.61
CA LYS A 65 5.34 -22.36 10.04
C LYS A 65 4.46 -21.76 8.94
N TYR A 66 5.06 -21.14 7.93
CA TYR A 66 4.38 -20.39 6.84
C TYR A 66 4.67 -21.04 5.48
N ALA A 67 4.55 -22.38 5.40
CA ALA A 67 4.66 -23.11 4.12
C ALA A 67 3.54 -22.64 3.14
N PRO A 68 3.82 -22.59 1.81
CA PRO A 68 5.04 -23.02 1.12
C PRO A 68 6.20 -22.02 1.18
N TYR A 69 6.00 -20.83 1.72
CA TYR A 69 7.01 -19.75 1.73
C TYR A 69 8.25 -20.10 2.57
N GLY A 70 8.08 -20.88 3.65
CA GLY A 70 9.15 -21.21 4.57
C GLY A 70 10.26 -22.09 4.02
N THR A 71 10.08 -22.67 2.82
CA THR A 71 11.11 -23.47 2.14
C THR A 71 11.89 -22.68 1.09
N ALA A 72 11.39 -21.50 0.72
CA ALA A 72 12.09 -20.61 -0.21
C ALA A 72 13.26 -19.90 0.48
N ALA A 73 14.29 -19.55 -0.27
CA ALA A 73 15.22 -18.53 0.16
C ALA A 73 14.44 -17.28 0.57
N ILE A 74 14.95 -16.50 1.54
CA ILE A 74 14.23 -15.35 2.14
C ILE A 74 14.10 -14.21 1.11
N THR A 75 13.36 -14.46 0.06
CA THR A 75 13.15 -13.53 -1.04
C THR A 75 11.85 -12.71 -0.90
N PRO A 76 10.72 -13.24 -0.40
CA PRO A 76 9.56 -12.38 -0.18
C PRO A 76 9.83 -11.37 0.94
N THR A 77 9.54 -10.10 0.66
CA THR A 77 9.73 -8.99 1.62
C THR A 77 8.97 -9.23 2.93
N CYS A 78 7.79 -9.85 2.86
CA CYS A 78 7.01 -10.20 4.05
C CYS A 78 7.78 -11.15 5.00
N LEU A 79 8.43 -12.18 4.48
CA LEU A 79 9.17 -13.13 5.32
C LEU A 79 10.42 -12.49 5.93
N ARG A 80 11.11 -11.62 5.21
CA ARG A 80 12.23 -10.84 5.75
C ARG A 80 11.78 -9.93 6.89
N ASN A 81 10.67 -9.22 6.71
CA ASN A 81 10.09 -8.39 7.76
C ASN A 81 9.65 -9.24 8.95
N HIS A 82 9.06 -10.41 8.70
CA HIS A 82 8.67 -11.34 9.76
C HIS A 82 9.87 -11.74 10.62
N LEU A 83 11.00 -12.08 10.01
CA LEU A 83 12.21 -12.43 10.75
C LEU A 83 12.79 -11.24 11.53
N MET A 84 12.77 -10.02 10.98
CA MET A 84 13.19 -8.83 11.73
C MET A 84 12.31 -8.64 12.97
N LEU A 85 10.99 -8.75 12.82
CA LEU A 85 10.03 -8.64 13.93
C LEU A 85 10.24 -9.77 14.96
N PHE A 86 10.54 -10.98 14.50
CA PHE A 86 10.84 -12.11 15.36
C PHE A 86 12.04 -11.81 16.25
N GLU A 87 13.17 -11.38 15.67
CA GLU A 87 14.37 -10.99 16.42
C GLU A 87 14.09 -9.85 17.42
N MET A 88 13.32 -8.84 17.00
CA MET A 88 12.98 -7.72 17.88
C MET A 88 12.10 -8.17 19.08
N LYS A 89 11.13 -9.04 18.85
CA LYS A 89 10.25 -9.60 19.91
C LYS A 89 11.00 -10.48 20.89
N GLU A 90 11.99 -11.22 20.40
CA GLU A 90 12.87 -12.05 21.23
C GLU A 90 13.96 -11.25 21.98
N GLY A 91 13.91 -9.92 21.93
CA GLY A 91 14.84 -9.03 22.60
C GLY A 91 16.24 -8.97 21.96
N ARG A 92 16.39 -9.45 20.73
CA ARG A 92 17.66 -9.42 19.97
C ARG A 92 17.74 -8.25 18.97
N GLY A 93 16.90 -7.23 19.12
CA GLY A 93 17.07 -5.95 18.42
C GLY A 93 18.23 -5.12 19.00
N PRO A 94 18.63 -4.00 18.35
CA PRO A 94 18.13 -3.51 17.05
C PRO A 94 18.58 -4.34 15.86
N ILE A 95 17.91 -4.17 14.70
CA ILE A 95 18.33 -4.80 13.45
C ILE A 95 19.20 -3.81 12.69
N MET A 96 20.39 -4.26 12.29
CA MET A 96 21.38 -3.44 11.60
C MET A 96 21.54 -3.88 10.16
N MET A 97 21.64 -2.93 9.22
CA MET A 97 22.11 -3.19 7.87
C MET A 97 23.63 -3.25 7.87
N ASP A 98 24.20 -4.36 7.51
CA ASP A 98 25.66 -4.57 7.47
C ASP A 98 26.26 -3.97 6.20
N THR A 99 26.29 -2.65 6.12
CA THR A 99 26.85 -1.89 4.99
C THR A 99 28.36 -1.96 4.96
N VAL A 100 29.00 -1.99 6.14
CA VAL A 100 30.46 -2.02 6.27
C VAL A 100 31.04 -3.28 5.65
N THR A 101 30.54 -4.45 6.05
CA THR A 101 31.05 -5.72 5.49
C THR A 101 30.70 -5.84 4.00
N ALA A 102 29.51 -5.43 3.60
CA ALA A 102 29.07 -5.50 2.21
C ALA A 102 30.00 -4.73 1.27
N LEU A 103 30.32 -3.48 1.62
CA LEU A 103 31.21 -2.65 0.82
C LEU A 103 32.65 -3.17 0.84
N ALA A 104 33.13 -3.64 1.99
CA ALA A 104 34.46 -4.24 2.10
C ALA A 104 34.62 -5.52 1.24
N GLU A 105 33.59 -6.37 1.17
CA GLU A 105 33.60 -7.58 0.33
C GLU A 105 33.55 -7.23 -1.17
N LEU A 106 32.76 -6.27 -1.57
CA LEU A 106 32.72 -5.80 -2.95
C LEU A 106 34.04 -5.17 -3.38
N GLY A 107 34.70 -4.40 -2.49
CA GLY A 107 36.02 -3.81 -2.75
C GLY A 107 37.14 -4.83 -2.96
N LYS A 108 36.93 -6.12 -2.63
CA LYS A 108 37.88 -7.20 -2.95
C LYS A 108 37.75 -7.71 -4.39
N THR A 109 36.61 -7.55 -4.99
CA THR A 109 36.27 -8.15 -6.29
C THR A 109 36.02 -7.12 -7.40
N MET A 110 35.74 -5.86 -7.05
CA MET A 110 35.50 -4.76 -7.98
C MET A 110 36.64 -3.75 -7.94
N ASP A 111 36.87 -3.11 -9.06
CA ASP A 111 37.79 -1.97 -9.06
C ASP A 111 37.16 -0.76 -8.32
N LYS A 112 38.01 0.18 -7.93
CA LYS A 112 37.59 1.35 -7.14
C LYS A 112 36.59 2.25 -7.88
N LYS A 113 36.64 2.27 -9.22
CA LYS A 113 35.73 3.10 -10.05
C LYS A 113 34.34 2.45 -10.14
N GLU A 114 34.31 1.12 -10.31
CA GLU A 114 33.07 0.36 -10.34
C GLU A 114 32.34 0.41 -8.99
N LEU A 115 33.06 0.24 -7.87
CA LEU A 115 32.48 0.34 -6.54
C LEU A 115 31.90 1.73 -6.29
N LYS A 116 32.63 2.79 -6.66
CA LYS A 116 32.16 4.15 -6.50
C LYS A 116 30.95 4.46 -7.37
N HIS A 117 30.81 3.84 -8.53
CA HIS A 117 29.62 3.94 -9.37
C HIS A 117 28.39 3.34 -8.69
N LEU A 118 28.52 2.12 -8.13
CA LEU A 118 27.42 1.49 -7.36
C LEU A 118 27.02 2.30 -6.13
N GLU A 119 27.98 2.88 -5.41
CA GLU A 119 27.69 3.79 -4.30
C GLU A 119 26.91 5.01 -4.75
N SER A 120 27.26 5.58 -5.92
CA SER A 120 26.54 6.69 -6.51
C SER A 120 25.09 6.35 -6.83
N GLU A 121 24.82 5.17 -7.39
CA GLU A 121 23.45 4.69 -7.65
C GLU A 121 22.63 4.57 -6.35
N ALA A 122 23.24 4.10 -5.26
CA ALA A 122 22.54 4.04 -3.98
C ALA A 122 22.23 5.43 -3.40
N TRP A 123 23.12 6.39 -3.60
CA TRP A 123 22.89 7.79 -3.22
C TRP A 123 21.78 8.45 -4.06
N GLU A 124 21.71 8.15 -5.35
CA GLU A 124 20.60 8.61 -6.21
C GLU A 124 19.26 8.08 -5.70
N ASP A 125 19.15 6.80 -5.33
CA ASP A 125 17.96 6.24 -4.72
C ASP A 125 17.53 7.02 -3.45
N PHE A 126 18.47 7.44 -2.61
CA PHE A 126 18.16 8.24 -1.41
C PHE A 126 17.69 9.65 -1.74
N LEU A 127 18.28 10.29 -2.73
CA LEU A 127 17.91 11.64 -3.14
C LEU A 127 16.54 11.65 -3.84
N ASP A 128 16.27 10.66 -4.66
CA ASP A 128 15.02 10.56 -5.41
C ASP A 128 13.83 10.16 -4.54
N MET A 129 14.04 9.22 -3.61
CA MET A 129 12.96 8.72 -2.77
C MET A 129 12.80 9.50 -1.47
N THR A 130 13.90 9.86 -0.83
CA THR A 130 13.92 10.69 0.38
C THR A 130 15.33 11.20 0.68
N CYS A 131 15.50 12.51 0.66
CA CYS A 131 16.74 13.14 1.11
C CYS A 131 16.94 13.06 2.63
N GLY A 132 15.91 12.64 3.39
CA GLY A 132 15.95 12.57 4.84
C GLY A 132 17.05 11.65 5.36
N GLN A 133 17.29 10.51 4.72
CA GLN A 133 18.36 9.58 5.12
C GLN A 133 19.77 10.16 4.87
N ALA A 134 19.98 10.80 3.74
CA ALA A 134 21.24 11.46 3.43
C ALA A 134 21.53 12.58 4.43
N ASN A 135 20.54 13.41 4.72
CA ASN A 135 20.63 14.49 5.71
C ASN A 135 20.91 13.93 7.12
N LEU A 136 20.27 12.84 7.51
CA LEU A 136 20.49 12.20 8.81
C LEU A 136 21.92 11.66 8.91
N TRP A 137 22.43 10.99 7.90
CA TRP A 137 23.81 10.48 7.89
C TRP A 137 24.83 11.62 7.93
N CYS A 138 24.60 12.70 7.18
CA CYS A 138 25.44 13.90 7.26
C CYS A 138 25.41 14.51 8.66
N ALA A 139 24.23 14.68 9.26
CA ALA A 139 24.08 15.29 10.57
C ALA A 139 24.68 14.44 11.71
N THR A 140 24.68 13.12 11.56
CA THR A 140 25.23 12.18 12.55
C THR A 140 26.66 11.71 12.24
N ASN A 141 27.26 12.27 11.21
CA ASN A 141 28.59 11.89 10.68
C ASN A 141 28.70 10.36 10.48
N THR A 142 27.68 9.78 9.82
CA THR A 142 27.60 8.36 9.52
C THR A 142 28.02 8.13 8.08
N GLU A 143 29.08 7.36 7.89
CA GLU A 143 29.55 6.88 6.59
C GLU A 143 29.22 5.38 6.50
N PRO A 144 28.42 4.91 5.53
CA PRO A 144 27.99 3.49 5.43
C PRO A 144 29.11 2.48 5.39
N GLU A 145 30.25 2.84 4.82
CA GLU A 145 31.45 2.02 4.77
C GLU A 145 32.17 1.88 6.11
N LYS A 146 31.85 2.71 7.09
CA LYS A 146 32.49 2.73 8.42
C LYS A 146 31.54 2.37 9.54
N LYS A 147 30.22 2.54 9.35
CA LYS A 147 29.23 2.36 10.40
C LYS A 147 27.92 1.80 9.83
N ASN A 148 27.48 0.70 10.40
CA ASN A 148 26.17 0.12 10.10
C ASN A 148 25.04 1.02 10.66
N SER A 149 23.90 1.04 9.98
CA SER A 149 22.72 1.78 10.40
C SER A 149 21.55 0.85 10.71
N GLU A 150 20.71 1.26 11.66
CA GLU A 150 19.51 0.51 12.04
C GLU A 150 18.47 0.53 10.91
N VAL A 151 17.84 -0.63 10.70
CA VAL A 151 16.73 -0.81 9.77
C VAL A 151 15.54 -1.43 10.48
N MET A 152 14.33 -1.12 10.01
CA MET A 152 13.11 -1.69 10.57
C MET A 152 12.00 -1.74 9.53
N PRO A 153 11.01 -2.64 9.68
CA PRO A 153 9.75 -2.49 8.97
C PRO A 153 9.03 -1.22 9.40
N THR A 154 8.43 -0.52 8.45
CA THR A 154 7.78 0.78 8.68
C THR A 154 6.27 0.73 8.45
N GLU A 155 5.66 1.88 8.23
CA GLU A 155 4.23 1.99 7.98
C GLU A 155 3.83 1.21 6.73
N PRO A 156 2.68 0.53 6.75
CA PRO A 156 2.20 -0.20 5.60
C PRO A 156 1.63 0.71 4.52
N TYR A 157 1.84 0.31 3.28
CA TYR A 157 1.29 0.97 2.10
C TYR A 157 0.35 0.03 1.33
N LEU A 158 -0.74 0.58 0.81
CA LEU A 158 -1.59 -0.10 -0.17
C LEU A 158 -1.02 0.17 -1.57
N LEU A 159 -0.24 -0.78 -2.06
CA LEU A 159 0.41 -0.70 -3.37
C LEU A 159 0.15 -1.97 -4.16
N GLY A 160 -0.33 -1.82 -5.39
CA GLY A 160 -0.49 -2.93 -6.32
C GLY A 160 0.83 -3.43 -6.92
N SER A 161 1.90 -2.64 -6.91
CA SER A 161 3.13 -2.93 -7.65
C SER A 161 4.15 -3.76 -6.88
N HIS A 162 4.35 -3.57 -5.60
CA HIS A 162 5.40 -4.26 -4.85
C HIS A 162 4.98 -5.70 -4.49
N SER A 163 4.81 -6.01 -3.26
CA SER A 163 4.31 -7.31 -2.83
C SER A 163 2.80 -7.31 -2.62
N GLY A 164 2.19 -6.14 -2.68
CA GLY A 164 0.76 -6.00 -2.61
C GLY A 164 0.12 -6.44 -3.93
N CYS A 165 -1.05 -6.99 -3.86
CA CYS A 165 -1.87 -7.31 -5.01
C CYS A 165 -3.22 -6.59 -4.89
N CYS A 166 -3.30 -5.55 -4.06
CA CYS A 166 -4.51 -4.76 -3.86
C CYS A 166 -4.80 -3.89 -5.08
N GLY A 167 -6.08 -3.72 -5.39
CA GLY A 167 -6.53 -2.88 -6.50
C GLY A 167 -7.89 -3.26 -7.01
N PHE A 168 -8.21 -2.84 -8.22
CA PHE A 168 -9.48 -3.18 -8.87
C PHE A 168 -9.46 -4.59 -9.45
N TRP A 169 -10.60 -5.27 -9.35
CA TRP A 169 -10.87 -6.44 -10.15
C TRP A 169 -11.10 -6.01 -11.60
N VAL A 170 -10.29 -6.53 -12.52
CA VAL A 170 -10.31 -6.12 -13.92
C VAL A 170 -10.49 -7.32 -14.84
N SER A 171 -11.02 -7.07 -16.03
CA SER A 171 -11.12 -8.08 -17.08
C SER A 171 -9.74 -8.53 -17.57
N GLY A 172 -9.56 -9.81 -17.73
CA GLY A 172 -8.50 -10.39 -18.54
C GLY A 172 -8.73 -10.13 -20.05
N PRO A 173 -7.77 -10.55 -20.89
CA PRO A 173 -7.92 -10.48 -22.35
C PRO A 173 -8.99 -11.46 -22.86
N ASP A 174 -9.57 -11.17 -24.01
CA ASP A 174 -10.56 -12.01 -24.63
C ASP A 174 -9.90 -13.13 -25.47
N TYR A 175 -9.19 -14.02 -24.81
CA TYR A 175 -8.60 -15.21 -25.40
C TYR A 175 -9.34 -16.46 -24.93
N ASP A 176 -9.41 -17.49 -25.77
CA ASP A 176 -10.15 -18.72 -25.46
C ASP A 176 -9.66 -19.44 -24.20
N TRP A 177 -8.35 -19.38 -23.93
CA TRP A 177 -7.73 -20.00 -22.76
C TRP A 177 -7.99 -19.24 -21.45
N VAL A 178 -8.52 -18.00 -21.49
CA VAL A 178 -8.85 -17.22 -20.28
C VAL A 178 -10.21 -17.68 -19.77
N PRO A 179 -10.32 -18.13 -18.50
CA PRO A 179 -11.58 -18.52 -17.91
C PRO A 179 -12.65 -17.43 -17.99
N ALA A 180 -13.89 -17.83 -18.23
CA ALA A 180 -15.02 -16.90 -18.30
C ALA A 180 -15.17 -16.06 -17.02
N ALA A 181 -14.83 -16.60 -15.85
CA ALA A 181 -14.86 -15.91 -14.56
C ALA A 181 -13.88 -14.71 -14.48
N TYR A 182 -12.86 -14.68 -15.35
CA TYR A 182 -11.88 -13.61 -15.43
C TYR A 182 -12.13 -12.65 -16.60
N LYS A 183 -13.25 -12.80 -17.30
CA LYS A 183 -13.67 -11.91 -18.38
C LYS A 183 -14.88 -11.08 -17.92
N ILE A 184 -14.76 -9.77 -17.99
CA ILE A 184 -15.86 -8.85 -17.70
C ILE A 184 -16.41 -8.36 -19.02
N LYS A 185 -17.69 -8.64 -19.27
CA LYS A 185 -18.40 -8.16 -20.45
C LYS A 185 -18.97 -6.77 -20.20
N ALA A 186 -18.76 -5.86 -21.15
CA ALA A 186 -19.46 -4.59 -21.18
C ALA A 186 -20.94 -4.78 -21.60
N ASP A 187 -21.70 -3.71 -21.58
CA ASP A 187 -23.12 -3.67 -22.00
C ASP A 187 -23.34 -4.15 -23.45
N ASN A 188 -22.39 -3.90 -24.34
CA ASN A 188 -22.38 -4.40 -25.72
C ASN A 188 -21.94 -5.87 -25.87
N GLY A 189 -21.74 -6.59 -24.75
CA GLY A 189 -21.33 -7.99 -24.72
C GLY A 189 -19.85 -8.26 -25.00
N LYS A 190 -19.07 -7.24 -25.37
CA LYS A 190 -17.64 -7.37 -25.66
C LYS A 190 -16.78 -7.34 -24.38
N VAL A 191 -15.62 -7.96 -24.45
CA VAL A 191 -14.60 -7.97 -23.38
C VAL A 191 -13.49 -6.99 -23.73
N TYR A 192 -13.16 -6.11 -22.78
CA TYR A 192 -12.06 -5.15 -22.92
C TYR A 192 -11.04 -5.40 -21.81
N ASN A 193 -9.83 -5.77 -22.19
CA ASN A 193 -8.77 -6.08 -21.24
C ASN A 193 -8.46 -4.89 -20.33
N ARG A 194 -8.37 -5.13 -19.03
CA ARG A 194 -8.17 -4.13 -17.96
C ARG A 194 -9.37 -3.18 -17.70
N MET A 195 -10.54 -3.44 -18.28
CA MET A 195 -11.76 -2.77 -17.85
C MET A 195 -12.17 -3.30 -16.47
N THR A 196 -12.59 -2.40 -15.58
CA THR A 196 -13.15 -2.75 -14.27
C THR A 196 -14.56 -3.32 -14.40
N THR A 197 -15.21 -3.62 -13.29
CA THR A 197 -16.63 -4.02 -13.29
C THR A 197 -17.59 -2.86 -13.63
N VAL A 198 -17.07 -1.66 -13.81
CA VAL A 198 -17.82 -0.49 -14.30
C VAL A 198 -17.44 -0.25 -15.76
N GLY A 199 -18.45 -0.27 -16.63
CA GLY A 199 -18.27 -0.05 -18.06
C GLY A 199 -17.59 1.27 -18.37
N GLY A 200 -16.58 1.26 -19.22
CA GLY A 200 -15.78 2.44 -19.58
C GLY A 200 -14.73 2.88 -18.57
N LEU A 201 -14.69 2.28 -17.38
CA LEU A 201 -13.66 2.54 -16.37
C LEU A 201 -12.54 1.52 -16.49
N PHE A 202 -11.33 2.00 -16.76
CA PHE A 202 -10.12 1.19 -16.91
C PHE A 202 -9.09 1.54 -15.85
N THR A 203 -8.18 0.61 -15.56
CA THR A 203 -7.04 0.86 -14.69
C THR A 203 -5.78 0.14 -15.18
N SER A 204 -4.62 0.66 -14.80
CA SER A 204 -3.31 0.08 -15.08
C SER A 204 -2.36 0.30 -13.89
N GLY A 205 -1.23 -0.36 -13.90
CA GLY A 205 -0.21 -0.22 -12.88
C GLY A 205 -0.74 -0.59 -11.49
N ASP A 206 -0.43 0.21 -10.49
CA ASP A 206 -0.80 -0.03 -9.09
C ASP A 206 -2.31 -0.12 -8.83
N GLY A 207 -3.12 0.43 -9.71
CA GLY A 207 -4.58 0.31 -9.60
C GLY A 207 -5.14 -1.08 -9.92
N VAL A 208 -4.38 -1.97 -10.56
CA VAL A 208 -4.84 -3.32 -10.92
C VAL A 208 -4.64 -4.28 -9.76
N GLY A 209 -5.73 -4.86 -9.27
CA GLY A 209 -5.70 -5.92 -8.26
C GLY A 209 -5.19 -7.26 -8.80
N CYS A 210 -4.80 -8.14 -7.89
CA CYS A 210 -4.35 -9.51 -8.19
C CYS A 210 -3.13 -9.61 -9.13
N SER A 211 -2.35 -8.54 -9.22
CA SER A 211 -1.15 -8.49 -10.04
C SER A 211 -0.08 -7.67 -9.33
N GLY A 212 1.04 -8.28 -9.04
CA GLY A 212 2.19 -7.65 -8.40
C GLY A 212 3.25 -7.20 -9.39
N HIS A 213 4.31 -6.59 -8.88
CA HIS A 213 5.54 -6.24 -9.60
C HIS A 213 5.36 -5.40 -10.88
N LYS A 214 4.54 -4.37 -10.81
CA LYS A 214 4.31 -3.55 -12.00
C LYS A 214 5.33 -2.43 -12.19
N PHE A 215 5.88 -1.87 -11.15
CA PHE A 215 6.87 -0.80 -11.23
C PHE A 215 6.71 0.15 -12.44
N SER A 216 7.72 0.95 -12.76
CA SER A 216 7.66 1.88 -13.89
C SER A 216 7.53 1.16 -15.24
N SER A 217 8.34 0.14 -15.50
CA SER A 217 8.32 -0.61 -16.77
C SER A 217 7.01 -1.39 -16.99
N GLY A 218 6.54 -2.11 -15.97
CA GLY A 218 5.28 -2.85 -16.04
C GLY A 218 4.07 -1.92 -16.16
N SER A 219 4.05 -0.82 -15.40
CA SER A 219 2.98 0.20 -15.49
C SER A 219 2.94 0.86 -16.87
N HIS A 220 4.10 1.12 -17.48
CA HIS A 220 4.19 1.65 -18.84
C HIS A 220 3.65 0.67 -19.88
N ALA A 221 4.03 -0.61 -19.77
CA ALA A 221 3.54 -1.65 -20.65
C ALA A 221 2.02 -1.83 -20.54
N GLU A 222 1.48 -1.88 -19.32
CA GLU A 222 0.04 -1.95 -19.08
C GLU A 222 -0.69 -0.70 -19.58
N GLY A 223 -0.14 0.50 -19.35
CA GLY A 223 -0.72 1.75 -19.84
C GLY A 223 -0.88 1.78 -21.36
N ARG A 224 0.12 1.30 -22.11
CA ARG A 224 0.04 1.17 -23.57
C ARG A 224 -1.02 0.15 -24.00
N MET A 225 -1.17 -0.95 -23.27
CA MET A 225 -2.20 -1.95 -23.55
C MET A 225 -3.60 -1.40 -23.27
N VAL A 226 -3.77 -0.76 -22.11
CA VAL A 226 -5.04 -0.18 -21.68
C VAL A 226 -5.48 0.93 -22.63
N ALA A 227 -4.59 1.82 -23.06
CA ALA A 227 -4.91 2.88 -24.01
C ALA A 227 -5.55 2.33 -25.31
N LYS A 228 -5.03 1.22 -25.85
CA LYS A 228 -5.63 0.56 -27.03
C LYS A 228 -7.05 0.06 -26.75
N GLN A 229 -7.31 -0.46 -25.55
CA GLN A 229 -8.63 -0.96 -25.18
C GLN A 229 -9.61 0.19 -24.93
N MET A 230 -9.14 1.30 -24.34
CA MET A 230 -9.95 2.52 -24.17
C MET A 230 -10.39 3.10 -25.52
N VAL A 231 -9.47 3.18 -26.49
CA VAL A 231 -9.79 3.63 -27.87
C VAL A 231 -10.80 2.69 -28.54
N ARG A 232 -10.63 1.37 -28.36
CA ARG A 232 -11.59 0.38 -28.88
C ARG A 232 -12.97 0.57 -28.23
N TYR A 233 -13.01 0.69 -26.91
CA TYR A 233 -14.26 0.94 -26.16
C TYR A 233 -14.95 2.22 -26.64
N ALA A 234 -14.21 3.32 -26.74
CA ALA A 234 -14.76 4.60 -27.22
C ALA A 234 -15.33 4.52 -28.64
N LYS A 235 -14.67 3.78 -29.55
CA LYS A 235 -15.19 3.56 -30.91
C LYS A 235 -16.47 2.72 -30.90
N ASP A 236 -16.50 1.68 -30.06
CA ASP A 236 -17.66 0.79 -29.94
C ASP A 236 -18.87 1.49 -29.26
N HIS A 237 -18.66 2.63 -28.58
CA HIS A 237 -19.65 3.45 -27.91
C HIS A 237 -19.66 4.90 -28.43
N ALA A 238 -19.41 5.09 -29.73
CA ALA A 238 -19.30 6.42 -30.35
C ALA A 238 -20.60 7.26 -30.22
N ASP A 239 -21.74 6.61 -30.12
CA ASP A 239 -23.03 7.26 -29.98
C ASP A 239 -23.39 7.64 -28.53
N PHE A 240 -22.58 7.19 -27.55
CA PHE A 240 -22.80 7.49 -26.15
C PHE A 240 -22.54 8.97 -25.87
N LYS A 241 -23.56 9.65 -25.31
CA LYS A 241 -23.45 11.04 -24.87
C LYS A 241 -23.46 11.09 -23.35
N PRO A 242 -22.34 11.42 -22.70
CA PRO A 242 -22.31 11.52 -21.25
C PRO A 242 -23.14 12.73 -20.78
N GLU A 243 -23.97 12.51 -19.77
CA GLU A 243 -24.71 13.56 -19.09
C GLU A 243 -24.21 13.72 -17.66
N LEU A 244 -24.01 14.96 -17.23
CA LEU A 244 -23.65 15.26 -15.85
C LEU A 244 -24.92 15.35 -15.00
N SER A 245 -24.95 14.67 -13.88
CA SER A 245 -26.06 14.71 -12.92
C SER A 245 -26.08 16.00 -12.09
N LEU A 246 -24.98 16.76 -12.09
CA LEU A 246 -24.82 18.01 -11.36
C LEU A 246 -24.49 19.16 -12.32
N SER A 247 -24.97 20.37 -12.01
CA SER A 247 -24.53 21.56 -12.73
C SER A 247 -23.07 21.88 -12.46
N LYS A 248 -22.46 22.69 -13.31
CA LYS A 248 -21.10 23.18 -13.12
C LYS A 248 -20.92 23.89 -11.77
N GLU A 249 -21.89 24.70 -11.39
CA GLU A 249 -21.92 25.47 -10.15
C GLU A 249 -21.95 24.51 -8.93
N GLN A 250 -22.79 23.48 -8.99
CA GLN A 250 -22.86 22.46 -7.93
C GLN A 250 -21.53 21.68 -7.79
N ILE A 251 -20.86 21.35 -8.90
CA ILE A 251 -19.55 20.69 -8.88
C ILE A 251 -18.50 21.60 -8.23
N VAL A 252 -18.47 22.89 -8.62
CA VAL A 252 -17.54 23.86 -8.01
C VAL A 252 -17.85 24.03 -6.53
N ASP A 253 -19.10 24.08 -6.16
CA ASP A 253 -19.52 24.18 -4.77
C ASP A 253 -19.07 23.00 -3.90
N LEU A 254 -19.18 21.80 -4.42
CA LEU A 254 -18.66 20.63 -3.74
C LEU A 254 -17.13 20.67 -3.64
N ALA A 255 -16.45 20.97 -4.73
CA ALA A 255 -14.98 20.98 -4.79
C ALA A 255 -14.36 21.98 -3.81
N TYR A 256 -14.96 23.16 -3.66
CA TYR A 256 -14.45 24.24 -2.80
C TYR A 256 -15.11 24.30 -1.41
N LYS A 257 -15.88 23.29 -1.01
CA LYS A 257 -16.49 23.24 0.32
C LYS A 257 -15.51 23.49 1.47
N PRO A 258 -14.29 22.86 1.51
CA PRO A 258 -13.33 23.11 2.59
C PRO A 258 -12.83 24.57 2.64
N VAL A 259 -12.71 25.24 1.51
CA VAL A 259 -12.36 26.69 1.48
C VAL A 259 -13.47 27.53 2.11
N ARG A 260 -14.73 27.25 1.78
CA ARG A 260 -15.85 27.95 2.41
C ARG A 260 -15.95 27.71 3.91
N THR A 261 -15.68 26.49 4.36
CA THR A 261 -15.62 26.17 5.78
C THR A 261 -14.56 27.02 6.49
N TYR A 262 -13.39 27.15 5.87
CA TYR A 262 -12.31 28.01 6.40
C TYR A 262 -12.75 29.48 6.46
N LEU A 263 -13.20 30.06 5.35
CA LEU A 263 -13.59 31.48 5.27
C LEU A 263 -14.72 31.86 6.23
N ALA A 264 -15.64 30.93 6.50
CA ALA A 264 -16.74 31.17 7.43
C ALA A 264 -16.30 31.19 8.91
N ASN A 265 -15.13 30.62 9.24
CA ASN A 265 -14.73 30.38 10.62
C ASN A 265 -13.32 30.88 10.97
N CYS A 266 -12.54 31.36 10.01
CA CYS A 266 -11.11 31.70 10.23
C CYS A 266 -10.88 32.84 11.22
N THR A 267 -11.86 33.67 11.46
CA THR A 267 -11.77 34.80 12.44
C THR A 267 -12.06 34.38 13.89
N PHE A 268 -12.48 33.13 14.14
CA PHE A 268 -12.78 32.66 15.47
C PHE A 268 -11.55 32.59 16.37
N SER A 269 -10.38 32.28 15.81
CA SER A 269 -9.11 32.17 16.54
C SER A 269 -8.00 32.87 15.76
N THR A 270 -7.03 33.41 16.48
CA THR A 270 -5.80 33.97 15.90
C THR A 270 -4.77 32.90 15.55
N ALA A 271 -4.92 31.69 16.06
CA ALA A 271 -4.08 30.54 15.76
C ALA A 271 -4.80 29.62 14.75
N ASP A 272 -4.25 29.45 13.57
CA ASP A 272 -4.87 28.72 12.46
C ASP A 272 -5.18 27.26 12.78
N ASP A 273 -4.32 26.60 13.58
CA ASP A 273 -4.48 25.20 13.97
C ASP A 273 -5.38 24.99 15.20
N ILE A 274 -5.81 26.06 15.88
CA ILE A 274 -6.61 26.01 17.09
C ILE A 274 -7.96 26.67 16.85
N ASN A 275 -8.86 25.95 16.20
CA ASN A 275 -10.21 26.41 15.94
C ASN A 275 -11.20 25.24 16.11
N PRO A 276 -12.18 25.33 17.05
CA PRO A 276 -13.11 24.24 17.30
C PRO A 276 -14.16 24.07 16.18
N ASN A 277 -14.29 25.03 15.28
CA ASN A 277 -15.32 25.06 14.23
C ASN A 277 -14.85 24.38 12.93
N TYR A 278 -13.57 24.04 12.81
CA TYR A 278 -13.06 23.31 11.67
C TYR A 278 -11.88 22.40 12.03
N ILE A 279 -11.52 21.52 11.10
CA ILE A 279 -10.40 20.57 11.22
C ILE A 279 -9.46 20.80 10.05
N LYS A 280 -8.18 21.04 10.33
CA LYS A 280 -7.13 21.09 9.29
C LYS A 280 -6.83 19.68 8.76
N PRO A 281 -6.48 19.52 7.48
CA PRO A 281 -6.24 18.20 6.87
C PRO A 281 -5.14 17.40 7.59
N ASN A 282 -4.08 18.06 8.08
CA ASN A 282 -3.03 17.42 8.86
C ASN A 282 -3.56 16.82 10.18
N GLY A 283 -4.42 17.54 10.89
CA GLY A 283 -5.05 17.03 12.11
C GLY A 283 -5.88 15.77 11.86
N MET A 284 -6.65 15.74 10.80
CA MET A 284 -7.40 14.54 10.38
C MET A 284 -6.47 13.41 9.97
N MET A 285 -5.36 13.71 9.29
CA MET A 285 -4.37 12.72 8.90
C MET A 285 -3.75 12.05 10.14
N TYR A 286 -3.34 12.81 11.15
CA TYR A 286 -2.79 12.25 12.39
C TYR A 286 -3.79 11.39 13.16
N ARG A 287 -5.07 11.80 13.20
CA ARG A 287 -6.14 10.99 13.79
C ARG A 287 -6.28 9.63 13.07
N MET A 288 -6.33 9.63 11.74
CA MET A 288 -6.42 8.41 10.95
C MET A 288 -5.20 7.52 11.15
N MET A 289 -3.99 8.09 11.08
CA MET A 289 -2.75 7.33 11.28
C MET A 289 -2.71 6.70 12.66
N LYS A 290 -3.03 7.45 13.72
CA LYS A 290 -3.05 6.93 15.08
C LYS A 290 -4.02 5.78 15.24
N ALA A 291 -5.25 5.93 14.77
CA ALA A 291 -6.26 4.88 14.84
C ALA A 291 -5.82 3.60 14.10
N THR A 292 -5.26 3.74 12.92
CA THR A 292 -4.79 2.59 12.12
C THR A 292 -3.55 1.93 12.70
N HIS A 293 -2.63 2.69 13.30
CA HIS A 293 -1.43 2.15 13.95
C HIS A 293 -1.76 1.36 15.22
N GLU A 294 -2.75 1.81 15.99
CA GLU A 294 -3.13 1.17 17.25
C GLU A 294 -4.06 -0.03 17.05
N TYR A 295 -5.00 0.04 16.11
CA TYR A 295 -6.06 -0.96 15.96
C TYR A 295 -6.05 -1.69 14.61
N GLY A 296 -5.50 -1.09 13.57
CA GLY A 296 -5.50 -1.62 12.21
C GLY A 296 -4.25 -2.42 11.82
N ALA A 297 -3.60 -3.09 12.76
CA ALA A 297 -2.36 -3.83 12.54
C ALA A 297 -1.20 -2.91 12.07
N GLY A 298 -1.02 -1.77 12.70
CA GLY A 298 0.08 -0.85 12.39
C GLY A 298 1.35 -1.13 13.19
N THR A 299 2.31 -0.22 13.11
CA THR A 299 3.61 -0.32 13.76
C THR A 299 3.52 -0.38 15.28
N ALA A 300 2.54 0.33 15.88
CA ALA A 300 2.34 0.36 17.33
C ALA A 300 2.03 -1.03 17.93
N THR A 301 1.51 -1.95 17.14
CA THR A 301 1.15 -3.30 17.58
C THR A 301 1.99 -4.39 16.92
N TYR A 302 3.15 -4.06 16.36
CA TYR A 302 3.96 -4.99 15.57
C TYR A 302 3.13 -5.68 14.47
N TYR A 303 2.26 -4.92 13.81
CA TYR A 303 1.36 -5.37 12.72
C TYR A 303 0.32 -6.42 13.15
N MET A 304 0.03 -6.52 14.45
CA MET A 304 -1.00 -7.41 14.98
C MET A 304 -2.33 -6.68 15.15
N THR A 305 -3.42 -7.37 14.83
CA THR A 305 -4.80 -6.94 15.10
C THR A 305 -5.68 -8.15 15.39
N ASN A 306 -6.91 -7.89 15.81
CA ASN A 306 -7.96 -8.89 16.04
C ASN A 306 -9.32 -8.30 15.67
N ASN A 307 -10.37 -9.12 15.69
CA ASN A 307 -11.71 -8.67 15.31
C ASN A 307 -12.19 -7.50 16.17
N LYS A 308 -11.89 -7.52 17.48
CA LYS A 308 -12.30 -6.44 18.40
C LYS A 308 -11.63 -5.11 18.05
N ASN A 309 -10.33 -5.13 17.80
CA ASN A 309 -9.60 -3.94 17.38
C ASN A 309 -10.11 -3.42 16.02
N LEU A 310 -10.43 -4.32 15.10
CA LEU A 310 -10.99 -3.95 13.80
C LEU A 310 -12.37 -3.30 13.93
N GLU A 311 -13.23 -3.78 14.83
CA GLU A 311 -14.52 -3.13 15.14
C GLU A 311 -14.30 -1.69 15.66
N ILE A 312 -13.38 -1.50 16.61
CA ILE A 312 -13.05 -0.18 17.16
C ILE A 312 -12.58 0.78 16.08
N VAL A 313 -11.61 0.38 15.26
CA VAL A 313 -11.09 1.27 14.21
C VAL A 313 -12.15 1.59 13.14
N MET A 314 -13.05 0.66 12.84
CA MET A 314 -14.16 0.92 11.91
C MET A 314 -15.10 2.00 12.44
N GLU A 315 -15.41 1.98 13.73
CA GLU A 315 -16.20 3.03 14.39
C GLU A 315 -15.47 4.38 14.36
N MET A 316 -14.16 4.37 14.68
CA MET A 316 -13.35 5.60 14.59
C MET A 316 -13.30 6.18 13.17
N LEU A 317 -13.20 5.32 12.14
CA LEU A 317 -13.24 5.76 10.74
C LEU A 317 -14.61 6.32 10.35
N ALA A 318 -15.71 5.78 10.89
CA ALA A 318 -17.04 6.33 10.68
C ALA A 318 -17.14 7.76 11.25
N TRP A 319 -16.71 7.99 12.48
CA TRP A 319 -16.64 9.33 13.07
C TRP A 319 -15.75 10.29 12.26
N MET A 320 -14.60 9.82 11.78
CA MET A 320 -13.74 10.65 10.94
C MET A 320 -14.41 11.02 9.61
N ARG A 321 -15.21 10.13 9.01
CA ARG A 321 -15.98 10.46 7.81
C ARG A 321 -17.02 11.57 8.07
N GLU A 322 -17.70 11.53 9.21
CA GLU A 322 -18.61 12.59 9.62
C GLU A 322 -17.85 13.92 9.85
N ASP A 323 -16.73 13.86 10.53
CA ASP A 323 -15.88 15.02 10.77
C ASP A 323 -15.24 15.60 9.50
N CYS A 324 -15.16 14.84 8.39
CA CYS A 324 -14.71 15.38 7.10
C CYS A 324 -15.60 16.55 6.61
N GLU A 325 -16.83 16.65 7.08
CA GLU A 325 -17.71 17.81 6.81
C GLU A 325 -17.16 19.12 7.38
N LYS A 326 -16.29 19.03 8.39
CA LYS A 326 -15.61 20.18 9.06
C LYS A 326 -14.22 20.47 8.50
N LEU A 327 -13.77 19.76 7.46
CA LEU A 327 -12.45 20.01 6.88
C LEU A 327 -12.39 21.43 6.31
N ALA A 328 -11.29 22.12 6.61
CA ALA A 328 -11.07 23.49 6.19
C ALA A 328 -9.70 23.66 5.49
N ALA A 329 -9.72 24.48 4.44
CA ALA A 329 -8.55 24.76 3.62
C ALA A 329 -8.35 26.28 3.48
N GLY A 330 -7.21 26.79 3.95
CA GLY A 330 -6.81 28.19 3.81
C GLY A 330 -6.18 28.51 2.44
N ASP A 331 -5.72 27.48 1.74
CA ASP A 331 -5.15 27.60 0.40
C ASP A 331 -5.46 26.38 -0.48
N LEU A 332 -5.00 26.39 -1.73
CA LEU A 332 -5.25 25.31 -2.69
C LEU A 332 -4.48 24.03 -2.37
N HIS A 333 -3.34 24.11 -1.70
CA HIS A 333 -2.60 22.94 -1.26
C HIS A 333 -3.35 22.22 -0.14
N GLU A 334 -3.85 22.95 0.84
CA GLU A 334 -4.71 22.39 1.88
C GLU A 334 -6.01 21.84 1.32
N LEU A 335 -6.60 22.48 0.29
CA LEU A 335 -7.78 21.97 -0.38
C LEU A 335 -7.52 20.57 -0.98
N MET A 336 -6.41 20.42 -1.68
CA MET A 336 -5.99 19.10 -2.17
C MET A 336 -5.82 18.09 -1.04
N ARG A 337 -5.19 18.49 0.08
CA ARG A 337 -5.01 17.63 1.26
C ARG A 337 -6.33 17.24 1.93
N CYS A 338 -7.32 18.12 1.96
CA CYS A 338 -8.66 17.80 2.45
C CYS A 338 -9.28 16.65 1.63
N TRP A 339 -9.22 16.73 0.32
CA TRP A 339 -9.71 15.65 -0.55
C TRP A 339 -8.90 14.37 -0.40
N GLU A 340 -7.58 14.45 -0.34
CA GLU A 340 -6.73 13.29 -0.13
C GLU A 340 -7.06 12.54 1.17
N ILE A 341 -7.26 13.24 2.29
CA ILE A 341 -7.54 12.57 3.57
C ILE A 341 -8.92 11.91 3.57
N MET A 342 -9.93 12.55 2.96
CA MET A 342 -11.25 11.92 2.79
C MET A 342 -11.12 10.61 2.00
N HIS A 343 -10.38 10.61 0.89
CA HIS A 343 -10.17 9.42 0.06
C HIS A 343 -9.39 8.33 0.82
N ARG A 344 -8.39 8.71 1.62
CA ARG A 344 -7.59 7.76 2.43
C ARG A 344 -8.43 7.07 3.49
N ILE A 345 -9.32 7.77 4.18
CA ILE A 345 -10.21 7.18 5.19
C ILE A 345 -11.05 6.05 4.56
N TRP A 346 -11.60 6.26 3.37
CA TRP A 346 -12.35 5.25 2.63
C TRP A 346 -11.48 4.07 2.18
N THR A 347 -10.27 4.36 1.71
CA THR A 347 -9.32 3.33 1.26
C THR A 347 -8.89 2.45 2.43
N VAL A 348 -8.60 3.06 3.58
CA VAL A 348 -8.27 2.34 4.82
C VAL A 348 -9.45 1.48 5.28
N GLU A 349 -10.67 1.99 5.21
CA GLU A 349 -11.86 1.20 5.57
C GLU A 349 -11.97 -0.06 4.70
N SER A 350 -11.82 0.05 3.39
CA SER A 350 -11.85 -1.11 2.50
C SER A 350 -10.77 -2.14 2.85
N HIS A 351 -9.55 -1.68 3.14
CA HIS A 351 -8.44 -2.50 3.58
C HIS A 351 -8.75 -3.29 4.85
N LEU A 352 -9.21 -2.61 5.89
CA LEU A 352 -9.47 -3.25 7.19
C LEU A 352 -10.68 -4.19 7.14
N ARG A 353 -11.69 -3.91 6.30
CA ARG A 353 -12.80 -4.82 6.05
C ARG A 353 -12.35 -6.13 5.40
N HIS A 354 -11.39 -6.08 4.49
CA HIS A 354 -10.80 -7.28 3.90
C HIS A 354 -10.02 -8.09 4.95
N ILE A 355 -9.21 -7.45 5.81
CA ILE A 355 -8.53 -8.13 6.92
C ILE A 355 -9.53 -8.79 7.87
N GLN A 356 -10.62 -8.08 8.22
CA GLN A 356 -11.67 -8.61 9.09
C GLN A 356 -12.41 -9.81 8.48
N PHE A 357 -12.65 -9.76 7.19
CA PHE A 357 -13.34 -10.83 6.46
C PHE A 357 -12.49 -12.08 6.31
N ARG A 358 -11.18 -11.95 6.05
CA ARG A 358 -10.25 -13.07 5.87
C ARG A 358 -9.83 -13.68 7.20
N LYS A 359 -10.34 -14.86 7.50
CA LYS A 359 -10.09 -15.57 8.78
C LYS A 359 -8.84 -16.44 8.72
N GLU A 360 -7.71 -15.83 8.39
CA GLU A 360 -6.38 -16.43 8.39
C GLU A 360 -5.29 -15.36 8.45
N THR A 361 -4.05 -15.76 8.74
CA THR A 361 -2.85 -14.95 8.56
C THR A 361 -2.05 -15.54 7.41
N ARG A 362 -2.10 -14.91 6.23
CA ARG A 362 -1.41 -15.37 5.01
C ARG A 362 -0.10 -14.61 4.73
N TYR A 363 0.00 -13.38 5.20
CA TYR A 363 1.10 -12.47 4.88
C TYR A 363 1.87 -12.05 6.14
N PRO A 364 2.59 -13.01 6.81
CA PRO A 364 3.36 -12.70 8.00
C PRO A 364 4.40 -11.62 7.70
N GLY A 365 4.60 -10.68 8.65
CA GLY A 365 5.47 -9.52 8.44
C GLY A 365 4.79 -8.32 7.76
N PHE A 366 3.59 -8.50 7.20
CA PHE A 366 2.76 -7.40 6.70
C PHE A 366 1.57 -7.12 7.61
N TYR A 367 0.88 -8.16 8.09
CA TYR A 367 -0.10 -8.09 9.17
C TYR A 367 -0.33 -9.46 9.79
N TYR A 368 -0.88 -9.47 10.99
CA TYR A 368 -1.30 -10.67 11.72
C TYR A 368 -2.72 -10.48 12.23
N GLN A 369 -3.61 -11.40 11.84
CA GLN A 369 -4.95 -11.52 12.43
C GLN A 369 -4.86 -12.49 13.59
N THR A 370 -4.78 -11.97 14.83
CA THR A 370 -4.45 -12.81 15.99
C THR A 370 -5.55 -13.77 16.42
N ASP A 371 -6.80 -13.56 16.00
CA ASP A 371 -7.86 -14.55 16.16
C ASP A 371 -7.71 -15.74 15.19
N HIS A 372 -6.90 -15.57 14.13
CA HIS A 372 -6.69 -16.53 13.05
C HIS A 372 -5.23 -16.53 12.58
N MET A 373 -4.31 -16.96 13.45
CA MET A 373 -2.87 -16.89 13.18
C MET A 373 -2.37 -17.85 12.11
N GLY A 374 -3.09 -18.93 11.82
CA GLY A 374 -2.69 -19.92 10.82
C GLY A 374 -3.07 -19.53 9.40
N GLN A 375 -2.35 -20.06 8.42
CA GLN A 375 -2.73 -20.06 7.02
C GLN A 375 -3.73 -21.22 6.78
N ASP A 376 -4.82 -20.96 6.09
CA ASP A 376 -5.89 -21.94 5.82
C ASP A 376 -6.19 -22.02 4.32
N ASP A 377 -5.38 -22.76 3.59
CA ASP A 377 -5.54 -22.92 2.14
C ASP A 377 -6.85 -23.63 1.77
N LYS A 378 -7.38 -24.50 2.64
CA LYS A 378 -8.62 -25.20 2.39
C LYS A 378 -9.80 -24.24 2.21
N ASN A 379 -9.84 -23.16 3.02
CA ASN A 379 -10.97 -22.24 3.05
C ASN A 379 -10.65 -20.88 2.41
N TRP A 380 -9.37 -20.50 2.32
CA TRP A 380 -8.95 -19.15 1.97
C TRP A 380 -7.99 -19.03 0.79
N PHE A 381 -7.74 -20.11 0.05
CA PHE A 381 -7.01 -20.05 -1.22
C PHE A 381 -7.91 -19.46 -2.32
N CYS A 382 -8.31 -18.23 -2.13
CA CYS A 382 -9.25 -17.48 -2.96
C CYS A 382 -8.88 -15.98 -2.97
N PHE A 383 -9.45 -15.25 -3.92
CA PHE A 383 -9.45 -13.80 -3.87
C PHE A 383 -10.51 -13.32 -2.87
N VAL A 384 -10.18 -12.31 -2.08
CA VAL A 384 -11.17 -11.54 -1.32
C VAL A 384 -11.45 -10.27 -2.11
N ASN A 385 -12.70 -10.07 -2.45
CA ASN A 385 -13.15 -8.91 -3.22
C ASN A 385 -14.19 -8.13 -2.43
N SER A 386 -14.34 -6.87 -2.77
CA SER A 386 -15.40 -6.04 -2.19
C SER A 386 -16.02 -5.11 -3.22
N LYS A 387 -17.24 -4.72 -2.95
CA LYS A 387 -17.98 -3.73 -3.72
C LYS A 387 -18.70 -2.78 -2.77
N TYR A 388 -18.60 -1.50 -3.03
CA TYR A 388 -19.38 -0.51 -2.34
C TYR A 388 -20.67 -0.24 -3.11
N ASP A 389 -21.82 -0.32 -2.42
CA ASP A 389 -23.10 0.14 -2.95
C ASP A 389 -23.31 1.60 -2.54
N PRO A 390 -23.21 2.56 -3.48
CA PRO A 390 -23.37 3.97 -3.16
C PRO A 390 -24.80 4.34 -2.78
N LYS A 391 -25.81 3.55 -3.16
CA LYS A 391 -27.22 3.80 -2.81
C LYS A 391 -27.52 3.32 -1.40
N ALA A 392 -27.04 2.14 -1.04
CA ALA A 392 -27.23 1.57 0.29
C ALA A 392 -26.21 2.08 1.32
N GLY A 393 -25.12 2.72 0.87
CA GLY A 393 -24.04 3.17 1.74
C GLY A 393 -23.27 2.05 2.41
N LYS A 394 -23.21 0.86 1.80
CA LYS A 394 -22.69 -0.36 2.42
C LYS A 394 -21.62 -1.03 1.55
N TRP A 395 -20.67 -1.64 2.23
CA TRP A 395 -19.71 -2.56 1.64
C TRP A 395 -20.25 -3.99 1.66
N ASP A 396 -20.11 -4.68 0.53
CA ASP A 396 -20.21 -6.13 0.42
C ASP A 396 -18.81 -6.69 0.23
N VAL A 397 -18.41 -7.67 1.06
CA VAL A 397 -17.10 -8.34 0.99
C VAL A 397 -17.33 -9.81 0.79
N PHE A 398 -16.72 -10.40 -0.23
CA PHE A 398 -16.99 -11.75 -0.66
C PHE A 398 -15.75 -12.45 -1.22
N LYS A 399 -15.84 -13.78 -1.36
CA LYS A 399 -14.80 -14.60 -1.98
C LYS A 399 -15.02 -14.72 -3.48
N LYS A 400 -13.92 -14.75 -4.22
CA LYS A 400 -13.88 -15.25 -5.61
C LYS A 400 -12.90 -16.41 -5.73
N ASP A 401 -13.29 -17.42 -6.47
CA ASP A 401 -12.45 -18.60 -6.65
C ASP A 401 -11.17 -18.30 -7.42
N TYR A 402 -10.10 -18.90 -6.95
CA TYR A 402 -8.85 -18.93 -7.68
C TYR A 402 -8.86 -20.10 -8.67
N ILE A 403 -8.70 -19.78 -9.93
CA ILE A 403 -8.60 -20.77 -11.01
C ILE A 403 -7.13 -20.89 -11.43
N LYS A 404 -6.53 -22.04 -11.20
CA LYS A 404 -5.16 -22.31 -11.61
C LYS A 404 -5.11 -22.41 -13.14
N LEU A 405 -4.33 -21.53 -13.79
CA LEU A 405 -4.21 -21.44 -15.25
C LEU A 405 -3.09 -22.33 -15.80
N ILE A 406 -2.09 -22.59 -14.99
CA ILE A 406 -0.92 -23.41 -15.36
C ILE A 406 -0.93 -24.66 -14.46
N PRO A 407 -0.71 -25.85 -15.02
CA PRO A 407 -0.76 -27.13 -14.28
C PRO A 407 0.17 -27.18 -13.08
#